data_2f9b4422070a12e86a4c8b35880f0b3a
#
_entry.id   2f9b4422070a12e86a4c8b35880f0b3a
#
_cell.length_a   1.000
_cell.length_b   1.000
_cell.length_c   1.000
_cell.angle_alpha   90.00
_cell.angle_beta   90.00
_cell.angle_gamma   90.00
#
_symmetry.space_group_name_H-M   'P 1'
#
loop_
_entity.id
_entity.type
_entity.pdbx_description
1 polymer ?
#
loop_
_entity_poly.entity_id
_entity_poly.type
_entity_poly.pdbx_seq_one_letter_code
_entity_poly.pdbx_strand_id
1 'polypeptide(L)'
;YNKISKDAAKSLLRREIDIKLYESMISRNINFKFSDRTSIFNSTKKFTYLKRLFKKEGKSVLDRINDKKPIFQLQTHDTLQRSDLFFAVFKNELKIVEMVRHPVDLISSMNLHGYGTGIGIDPLLWELAIKSQEYDVPYYSHKWVDEYLKVSKIDRIIKIVDNLTKEVKEKYNSLSKKATT
;
A
#
# COMPACT_ATOMS: atom_id res chain seq x y z
N TYR A 1 11.85 13.22 -17.20
CA TYR A 1 10.88 12.13 -17.16
C TYR A 1 9.54 12.61 -17.67
N ASN A 2 9.00 11.99 -18.72
CA ASN A 2 7.67 12.30 -19.23
C ASN A 2 6.64 11.90 -18.18
N LYS A 3 5.87 12.87 -17.69
CA LYS A 3 4.78 12.61 -16.74
C LYS A 3 3.64 11.93 -17.48
N ILE A 4 3.16 10.82 -16.97
CA ILE A 4 1.94 10.16 -17.46
C ILE A 4 0.74 11.09 -17.21
N SER A 5 -0.19 11.16 -18.17
CA SER A 5 -1.39 11.98 -18.02
C SER A 5 -2.28 11.44 -16.88
N LYS A 6 -3.09 12.33 -16.28
CA LYS A 6 -4.03 11.94 -15.20
C LYS A 6 -4.99 10.83 -15.64
N ASP A 7 -5.47 10.88 -16.88
CA ASP A 7 -6.43 9.89 -17.37
C ASP A 7 -5.76 8.56 -17.69
N ALA A 8 -4.52 8.58 -18.19
CA ALA A 8 -3.73 7.36 -18.32
C ALA A 8 -3.45 6.72 -16.95
N ALA A 9 -3.12 7.52 -15.93
CA ALA A 9 -2.91 7.01 -14.56
C ALA A 9 -4.18 6.39 -13.97
N LYS A 10 -5.36 7.01 -14.17
CA LYS A 10 -6.64 6.44 -13.74
C LYS A 10 -6.93 5.11 -14.43
N SER A 11 -6.73 5.05 -15.75
CA SER A 11 -6.97 3.84 -16.55
C SER A 11 -6.04 2.71 -16.14
N LEU A 12 -4.76 3.00 -15.89
CA LEU A 12 -3.79 2.03 -15.40
C LEU A 12 -4.16 1.51 -14.02
N LEU A 13 -4.51 2.40 -13.09
CA LEU A 13 -4.93 1.99 -11.75
C LEU A 13 -6.18 1.10 -11.78
N ARG A 14 -7.20 1.49 -12.55
CA ARG A 14 -8.42 0.69 -12.70
C ARG A 14 -8.11 -0.69 -13.25
N ARG A 15 -7.37 -0.75 -14.34
CA ARG A 15 -6.96 -2.00 -14.97
C ARG A 15 -6.18 -2.91 -14.00
N GLU A 16 -5.23 -2.35 -13.26
CA GLU A 16 -4.43 -3.13 -12.31
C GLU A 16 -5.29 -3.75 -11.21
N ILE A 17 -6.21 -2.99 -10.65
CA ILE A 17 -7.13 -3.49 -9.62
C ILE A 17 -8.09 -4.55 -10.19
N ASP A 18 -8.63 -4.33 -11.39
CA ASP A 18 -9.53 -5.28 -12.04
C ASP A 18 -8.81 -6.62 -12.35
N ILE A 19 -7.54 -6.55 -12.79
CA ILE A 19 -6.71 -7.74 -13.00
C ILE A 19 -6.46 -8.47 -11.67
N LYS A 20 -6.08 -7.75 -10.62
CA LYS A 20 -5.85 -8.34 -9.28
C LYS A 20 -7.11 -8.99 -8.72
N LEU A 21 -8.27 -8.35 -8.90
CA LEU A 21 -9.55 -8.93 -8.52
C LEU A 21 -9.83 -10.22 -9.29
N TYR A 22 -9.67 -10.20 -10.62
CA TYR A 22 -9.84 -11.37 -11.49
C TYR A 22 -8.93 -12.52 -11.04
N GLU A 23 -7.63 -12.27 -10.86
CA GLU A 23 -6.66 -13.26 -10.43
C GLU A 23 -6.99 -13.85 -9.05
N SER A 24 -7.50 -13.02 -8.13
CA SER A 24 -7.96 -13.49 -6.81
C SER A 24 -9.15 -14.42 -6.91
N MET A 25 -10.05 -14.22 -7.88
CA MET A 25 -11.22 -15.07 -8.09
C MET A 25 -10.88 -16.46 -8.63
N ILE A 26 -9.72 -16.62 -9.24
CA ILE A 26 -9.19 -17.91 -9.74
C ILE A 26 -7.99 -18.40 -8.91
N SER A 27 -7.66 -17.72 -7.84
CA SER A 27 -6.55 -18.06 -6.94
C SER A 27 -5.18 -18.14 -7.64
N ARG A 28 -4.94 -17.33 -8.67
CA ARG A 28 -3.69 -17.33 -9.44
C ARG A 28 -2.46 -16.95 -8.60
N ASN A 29 -2.64 -16.14 -7.55
CA ASN A 29 -1.59 -15.65 -6.69
C ASN A 29 -1.48 -16.39 -5.34
N ILE A 30 -1.79 -17.70 -5.32
CA ILE A 30 -1.63 -18.50 -4.11
C ILE A 30 -0.15 -18.66 -3.76
N ASN A 31 0.17 -18.42 -2.49
CA ASN A 31 1.48 -18.68 -1.94
C ASN A 31 1.56 -20.10 -1.37
N PHE A 32 2.40 -20.95 -1.97
CA PHE A 32 2.66 -22.33 -1.54
C PHE A 32 3.90 -22.47 -0.65
N LYS A 33 4.59 -21.38 -0.29
CA LYS A 33 5.81 -21.43 0.52
C LYS A 33 5.47 -21.72 1.97
N PHE A 34 5.79 -22.92 2.47
CA PHE A 34 5.44 -23.39 3.81
C PHE A 34 5.92 -22.47 4.95
N SER A 35 7.12 -21.88 4.80
CA SER A 35 7.71 -21.00 5.81
C SER A 35 7.07 -19.61 5.88
N ASP A 36 6.17 -19.28 4.96
CA ASP A 36 5.55 -17.97 4.89
C ASP A 36 4.21 -17.96 5.65
N ARG A 37 3.99 -16.93 6.46
CA ARG A 37 2.73 -16.75 7.20
C ARG A 37 1.52 -16.61 6.27
N THR A 38 1.71 -16.12 5.04
CA THR A 38 0.67 -15.97 4.02
C THR A 38 0.42 -17.23 3.20
N SER A 39 1.10 -18.33 3.54
CA SER A 39 0.96 -19.61 2.84
C SER A 39 -0.46 -20.12 2.87
N ILE A 40 -0.89 -20.72 1.76
CA ILE A 40 -2.20 -21.38 1.65
C ILE A 40 -2.38 -22.47 2.72
N PHE A 41 -1.32 -23.11 3.17
CA PHE A 41 -1.36 -24.17 4.19
C PHE A 41 -1.79 -23.64 5.55
N ASN A 42 -1.56 -22.36 5.82
CA ASN A 42 -1.97 -21.67 7.06
C ASN A 42 -3.41 -21.12 6.98
N SER A 43 -4.04 -21.18 5.80
CA SER A 43 -5.38 -20.65 5.61
C SER A 43 -6.46 -21.64 6.07
N THR A 44 -7.43 -21.17 6.84
CA THR A 44 -8.64 -21.94 7.19
C THR A 44 -9.51 -22.26 5.96
N LYS A 45 -9.39 -21.50 4.88
CA LYS A 45 -10.14 -21.64 3.63
C LYS A 45 -9.32 -22.26 2.50
N LYS A 46 -8.23 -22.98 2.81
CA LYS A 46 -7.30 -23.56 1.83
C LYS A 46 -7.98 -24.35 0.71
N PHE A 47 -8.95 -25.21 1.03
CA PHE A 47 -9.67 -25.98 0.02
C PHE A 47 -10.52 -25.10 -0.92
N THR A 48 -11.07 -24.00 -0.44
CA THR A 48 -11.81 -23.05 -1.27
C THR A 48 -10.90 -22.38 -2.29
N TYR A 49 -9.71 -21.98 -1.87
CA TYR A 49 -8.72 -21.37 -2.77
C TYR A 49 -8.17 -22.39 -3.76
N LEU A 50 -7.85 -23.62 -3.33
CA LEU A 50 -7.38 -24.68 -4.22
C LEU A 50 -8.45 -25.05 -5.27
N LYS A 51 -9.72 -25.18 -4.88
CA LYS A 51 -10.81 -25.43 -5.83
C LYS A 51 -10.95 -24.33 -6.90
N ARG A 52 -10.57 -23.09 -6.59
CA ARG A 52 -10.62 -21.99 -7.56
C ARG A 52 -9.60 -22.14 -8.69
N LEU A 53 -8.46 -22.79 -8.45
CA LEU A 53 -7.45 -23.06 -9.48
C LEU A 53 -7.97 -23.93 -10.62
N PHE A 54 -8.97 -24.77 -10.35
CA PHE A 54 -9.57 -25.68 -11.34
C PHE A 54 -10.83 -25.11 -12.00
N LYS A 55 -11.18 -23.84 -11.73
CA LYS A 55 -12.34 -23.21 -12.35
C LYS A 55 -11.98 -22.64 -13.71
N LYS A 56 -12.96 -22.70 -14.65
CA LYS A 56 -12.81 -22.09 -15.97
C LYS A 56 -12.53 -20.59 -15.83
N GLU A 57 -11.60 -20.11 -16.63
CA GLU A 57 -11.23 -18.70 -16.78
C GLU A 57 -12.17 -17.97 -17.77
N GLY A 58 -11.86 -16.72 -18.04
CA GLY A 58 -12.58 -15.88 -19.01
C GLY A 58 -13.93 -15.41 -18.51
N LYS A 59 -14.94 -15.45 -19.36
CA LYS A 59 -16.27 -14.89 -19.09
C LYS A 59 -16.90 -15.41 -17.81
N SER A 60 -16.71 -16.70 -17.48
CA SER A 60 -17.25 -17.30 -16.26
C SER A 60 -16.72 -16.65 -14.96
N VAL A 61 -15.54 -16.05 -15.00
CA VAL A 61 -14.98 -15.30 -13.85
C VAL A 61 -15.67 -13.94 -13.73
N LEU A 62 -15.86 -13.26 -14.85
CA LEU A 62 -16.55 -11.97 -14.91
C LEU A 62 -17.99 -12.10 -14.43
N ASP A 63 -18.70 -13.13 -14.88
CA ASP A 63 -20.07 -13.42 -14.45
C ASP A 63 -20.13 -13.65 -12.92
N ARG A 64 -19.15 -14.34 -12.35
CA ARG A 64 -19.05 -14.55 -10.89
C ARG A 64 -18.72 -13.27 -10.12
N ILE A 65 -17.90 -12.38 -10.69
CA ILE A 65 -17.59 -11.08 -10.08
C ILE A 65 -18.87 -10.23 -10.04
N ASN A 66 -19.61 -10.18 -11.15
CA ASN A 66 -20.85 -9.43 -11.26
C ASN A 66 -21.97 -9.96 -10.33
N ASP A 67 -22.05 -11.27 -10.20
CA ASP A 67 -23.04 -11.94 -9.32
C ASP A 67 -22.70 -11.73 -7.84
N LYS A 68 -21.45 -12.02 -7.45
CA LYS A 68 -21.04 -12.03 -6.04
C LYS A 68 -20.62 -10.68 -5.50
N LYS A 69 -20.32 -9.72 -6.36
CA LYS A 69 -19.84 -8.37 -5.99
C LYS A 69 -18.79 -8.43 -4.86
N PRO A 70 -17.68 -9.15 -5.06
CA PRO A 70 -16.70 -9.37 -4.01
C PRO A 70 -16.04 -8.07 -3.59
N ILE A 71 -15.77 -7.92 -2.29
CA ILE A 71 -14.95 -6.83 -1.79
C ILE A 71 -13.49 -7.19 -2.04
N PHE A 72 -12.79 -6.35 -2.81
CA PHE A 72 -11.36 -6.45 -2.99
C PHE A 72 -10.67 -5.64 -1.88
N GLN A 73 -9.92 -6.31 -1.02
CA GLN A 73 -9.16 -5.68 0.04
C GLN A 73 -7.71 -5.50 -0.40
N LEU A 74 -7.24 -4.27 -0.36
CA LEU A 74 -5.84 -3.89 -0.54
C LEU A 74 -5.30 -3.41 0.81
N GLN A 75 -4.23 -4.05 1.28
CA GLN A 75 -3.51 -3.60 2.45
C GLN A 75 -2.20 -2.95 2.00
N THR A 76 -2.00 -1.71 2.39
CA THR A 76 -0.83 -0.95 2.01
C THR A 76 -0.52 0.10 3.07
N HIS A 77 0.73 0.59 3.07
CA HIS A 77 1.17 1.67 3.95
C HIS A 77 0.95 3.03 3.28
N ASP A 78 0.75 4.07 4.06
CA ASP A 78 0.72 5.47 3.62
C ASP A 78 -0.26 5.77 2.47
N THR A 79 -1.38 5.05 2.44
CA THR A 79 -2.35 5.14 1.33
C THR A 79 -3.19 6.39 1.39
N LEU A 80 -3.60 6.81 2.59
CA LEU A 80 -4.55 7.91 2.73
C LEU A 80 -3.98 9.22 2.17
N GLN A 81 -2.72 9.53 2.41
CA GLN A 81 -2.06 10.74 1.91
C GLN A 81 -2.06 10.81 0.39
N ARG A 82 -2.05 9.65 -0.29
CA ARG A 82 -1.96 9.50 -1.75
C ARG A 82 -3.23 8.99 -2.40
N SER A 83 -4.36 9.05 -1.69
CA SER A 83 -5.62 8.44 -2.09
C SER A 83 -6.38 9.18 -3.20
N ASP A 84 -5.95 10.37 -3.62
CA ASP A 84 -6.68 11.17 -4.63
C ASP A 84 -6.97 10.40 -5.92
N LEU A 85 -5.99 9.64 -6.41
CA LEU A 85 -6.18 8.84 -7.61
C LEU A 85 -7.19 7.71 -7.39
N PHE A 86 -7.15 7.07 -6.23
CA PHE A 86 -8.11 6.03 -5.85
C PHE A 86 -9.53 6.59 -5.78
N PHE A 87 -9.73 7.73 -5.11
CA PHE A 87 -11.03 8.40 -5.06
C PHE A 87 -11.52 8.84 -6.45
N ALA A 88 -10.62 9.32 -7.30
CA ALA A 88 -10.96 9.72 -8.66
C ALA A 88 -11.40 8.55 -9.56
N VAL A 89 -10.89 7.34 -9.29
CA VAL A 89 -11.20 6.12 -10.05
C VAL A 89 -12.43 5.41 -9.51
N PHE A 90 -12.48 5.17 -8.19
CA PHE A 90 -13.46 4.28 -7.56
C PHE A 90 -14.62 5.03 -6.89
N LYS A 91 -14.48 6.34 -6.69
CA LYS A 91 -15.56 7.18 -6.12
C LYS A 91 -16.20 6.55 -4.88
N ASN A 92 -17.52 6.34 -4.93
CA ASN A 92 -18.30 5.77 -3.82
C ASN A 92 -18.07 4.27 -3.57
N GLU A 93 -17.41 3.59 -4.50
CA GLU A 93 -17.04 2.17 -4.34
C GLU A 93 -15.84 2.01 -3.37
N LEU A 94 -15.02 3.07 -3.19
CA LEU A 94 -13.87 3.05 -2.32
C LEU A 94 -14.26 3.22 -0.86
N LYS A 95 -13.76 2.31 -0.02
CA LYS A 95 -13.76 2.43 1.43
C LYS A 95 -12.32 2.38 1.93
N ILE A 96 -11.88 3.39 2.67
CA ILE A 96 -10.56 3.42 3.29
C ILE A 96 -10.73 3.23 4.79
N VAL A 97 -9.98 2.30 5.35
CA VAL A 97 -9.86 2.09 6.79
C VAL A 97 -8.44 2.47 7.19
N GLU A 98 -8.32 3.53 7.95
CA GLU A 98 -7.04 3.98 8.48
C GLU A 98 -6.80 3.36 9.85
N MET A 99 -5.66 2.70 10.00
CA MET A 99 -5.25 2.09 11.27
C MET A 99 -4.33 3.05 12.01
N VAL A 100 -4.80 3.55 13.14
CA VAL A 100 -4.04 4.47 13.99
C VAL A 100 -3.45 3.72 15.18
N ARG A 101 -2.16 3.92 15.43
CA ARG A 101 -1.42 3.36 16.57
C ARG A 101 -0.96 4.47 17.49
N HIS A 102 -0.78 4.14 18.78
CA HIS A 102 -0.10 5.05 19.70
C HIS A 102 1.30 5.38 19.19
N PRO A 103 1.72 6.65 19.15
CA PRO A 103 3.00 7.05 18.54
C PRO A 103 4.22 6.34 19.13
N VAL A 104 4.26 6.17 20.45
CA VAL A 104 5.36 5.47 21.14
C VAL A 104 5.47 4.03 20.68
N ASP A 105 4.34 3.31 20.56
CA ASP A 105 4.32 1.92 20.10
C ASP A 105 4.74 1.82 18.63
N LEU A 106 4.34 2.80 17.83
CA LEU A 106 4.73 2.88 16.43
C LEU A 106 6.23 3.12 16.29
N ILE A 107 6.79 4.10 17.02
CA ILE A 107 8.23 4.39 17.03
C ILE A 107 9.04 3.18 17.51
N SER A 108 8.61 2.52 18.58
CA SER A 108 9.25 1.30 19.09
C SER A 108 9.26 0.19 18.04
N SER A 109 8.12 -0.06 17.40
CA SER A 109 7.99 -1.04 16.33
C SER A 109 8.88 -0.72 15.13
N MET A 110 8.88 0.53 14.67
CA MET A 110 9.74 0.98 13.57
C MET A 110 11.21 0.82 13.89
N ASN A 111 11.62 1.13 15.11
CA ASN A 111 13.01 0.95 15.55
C ASN A 111 13.43 -0.53 15.52
N LEU A 112 12.58 -1.45 15.97
CA LEU A 112 12.82 -2.89 15.92
C LEU A 112 12.93 -3.41 14.47
N HIS A 113 12.17 -2.84 13.55
CA HIS A 113 12.20 -3.21 12.13
C HIS A 113 13.28 -2.49 11.31
N GLY A 114 14.17 -1.73 11.95
CA GLY A 114 15.32 -1.13 11.28
C GLY A 114 15.04 0.18 10.55
N TYR A 115 13.86 0.79 10.71
CA TYR A 115 13.59 2.12 10.16
C TYR A 115 14.60 3.15 10.68
N GLY A 116 14.86 4.17 9.89
CA GLY A 116 15.81 5.23 10.24
C GLY A 116 17.30 4.87 10.08
N THR A 117 17.62 3.63 9.69
CA THR A 117 19.01 3.21 9.41
C THR A 117 19.43 3.47 7.96
N GLY A 118 18.47 3.70 7.06
CA GLY A 118 18.71 3.75 5.62
C GLY A 118 19.46 5.01 5.17
N ILE A 119 20.78 4.93 5.14
CA ILE A 119 21.65 5.80 4.34
C ILE A 119 22.48 4.84 3.49
N GLY A 120 22.46 5.00 2.15
CA GLY A 120 23.06 4.01 1.26
C GLY A 120 22.28 2.69 1.34
N ILE A 121 21.02 2.73 0.99
CA ILE A 121 20.08 1.62 1.21
C ILE A 121 20.48 0.41 0.37
N ASP A 122 20.51 -0.75 1.00
CA ASP A 122 20.56 -2.03 0.31
C ASP A 122 19.33 -2.15 -0.61
N PRO A 123 19.51 -2.31 -1.94
CA PRO A 123 18.39 -2.45 -2.88
C PRO A 123 17.52 -3.69 -2.62
N LEU A 124 17.97 -4.62 -1.78
CA LEU A 124 17.20 -5.78 -1.34
C LEU A 124 16.26 -5.47 -0.17
N LEU A 125 16.39 -4.32 0.47
CA LEU A 125 15.42 -3.85 1.46
C LEU A 125 14.10 -3.51 0.75
N TRP A 126 13.00 -3.86 1.39
CA TRP A 126 11.64 -3.61 0.89
C TRP A 126 11.21 -2.13 0.91
N GLU A 127 12.01 -1.25 1.48
CA GLU A 127 11.76 0.19 1.50
C GLU A 127 12.05 0.82 0.13
N LEU A 128 11.09 1.60 -0.36
CA LEU A 128 11.29 2.37 -1.58
C LEU A 128 12.33 3.48 -1.34
N ALA A 129 13.47 3.34 -1.99
CA ALA A 129 14.54 4.33 -1.96
C ALA A 129 14.41 5.34 -3.12
N ILE A 130 14.84 6.56 -2.85
CA ILE A 130 15.02 7.61 -3.86
C ILE A 130 16.45 8.11 -3.80
N LYS A 131 17.00 8.42 -4.96
CA LYS A 131 18.29 9.09 -5.04
C LYS A 131 18.11 10.59 -4.77
N SER A 132 18.79 11.08 -3.75
CA SER A 132 18.85 12.50 -3.44
C SER A 132 20.30 12.91 -3.19
N GLN A 133 20.82 13.82 -4.03
CA GLN A 133 22.24 14.16 -4.08
C GLN A 133 23.11 12.90 -4.33
N GLU A 134 24.03 12.59 -3.44
CA GLU A 134 24.92 11.41 -3.53
C GLU A 134 24.38 10.19 -2.75
N TYR A 135 23.24 10.33 -2.05
CA TYR A 135 22.72 9.31 -1.15
C TYR A 135 21.43 8.67 -1.67
N ASP A 136 21.31 7.38 -1.44
CA ASP A 136 20.04 6.68 -1.52
C ASP A 136 19.36 6.78 -0.15
N VAL A 137 18.17 7.38 -0.10
CA VAL A 137 17.43 7.62 1.13
C VAL A 137 16.01 7.08 1.00
N PRO A 138 15.34 6.72 2.11
CA PRO A 138 13.95 6.30 2.06
C PRO A 138 13.06 7.40 1.47
N TYR A 139 12.04 7.00 0.70
CA TYR A 139 11.15 7.94 -0.01
C TYR A 139 10.48 8.97 0.91
N TYR A 140 10.19 8.62 2.15
CA TYR A 140 9.56 9.51 3.13
C TYR A 140 10.48 10.61 3.66
N SER A 141 11.79 10.52 3.40
CA SER A 141 12.77 11.55 3.79
C SER A 141 13.02 12.60 2.71
N HIS A 142 12.45 12.48 1.51
CA HIS A 142 12.77 13.31 0.34
C HIS A 142 12.60 14.83 0.56
N LYS A 143 11.74 15.24 1.48
CA LYS A 143 11.51 16.67 1.79
C LYS A 143 12.48 17.24 2.82
N TRP A 144 13.28 16.40 3.49
CA TRP A 144 14.14 16.79 4.61
C TRP A 144 15.44 15.98 4.69
N VAL A 145 16.02 15.67 3.52
CA VAL A 145 17.22 14.83 3.38
C VAL A 145 18.39 15.35 4.20
N ASP A 146 18.68 16.66 4.14
CA ASP A 146 19.82 17.26 4.84
C ASP A 146 19.74 17.10 6.36
N GLU A 147 18.54 17.13 6.92
CA GLU A 147 18.31 16.85 8.33
C GLU A 147 18.35 15.36 8.60
N TYR A 148 17.73 14.54 7.74
CA TYR A 148 17.73 13.09 7.85
C TYR A 148 19.15 12.53 7.97
N LEU A 149 20.10 13.08 7.23
CA LEU A 149 21.49 12.65 7.24
C LEU A 149 22.23 13.01 8.55
N LYS A 150 21.81 14.07 9.25
CA LYS A 150 22.50 14.62 10.42
C LYS A 150 22.00 14.11 11.76
N VAL A 151 20.74 13.68 11.84
CA VAL A 151 20.11 13.29 13.10
C VAL A 151 20.30 11.81 13.42
N SER A 152 20.08 11.42 14.67
CA SER A 152 20.18 10.04 15.11
C SER A 152 19.08 9.14 14.50
N LYS A 153 19.29 7.82 14.54
CA LYS A 153 18.30 6.84 14.06
C LYS A 153 16.93 7.07 14.69
N ILE A 154 16.88 7.28 16.01
CA ILE A 154 15.61 7.44 16.72
C ILE A 154 14.93 8.75 16.37
N ASP A 155 15.68 9.83 16.21
CA ASP A 155 15.14 11.13 15.80
C ASP A 155 14.58 11.08 14.39
N ARG A 156 15.22 10.32 13.49
CA ARG A 156 14.66 10.04 12.15
C ARG A 156 13.29 9.40 12.25
N ILE A 157 13.16 8.34 13.06
CA ILE A 157 11.90 7.63 13.24
C ILE A 157 10.82 8.55 13.82
N ILE A 158 11.15 9.33 14.85
CA ILE A 158 10.22 10.30 15.45
C ILE A 158 9.73 11.28 14.38
N LYS A 159 10.62 11.82 13.58
CA LYS A 159 10.27 12.77 12.54
C LYS A 159 9.48 12.15 11.39
N ILE A 160 9.75 10.88 11.02
CA ILE A 160 8.93 10.14 10.08
C ILE A 160 7.50 10.05 10.60
N VAL A 161 7.31 9.61 11.83
CA VAL A 161 5.97 9.44 12.44
C VAL A 161 5.24 10.78 12.53
N ASP A 162 5.93 11.86 12.93
CA ASP A 162 5.35 13.21 12.99
C ASP A 162 4.89 13.70 11.61
N ASN A 163 5.77 13.60 10.61
CA ASN A 163 5.46 14.03 9.25
C ASN A 163 4.30 13.23 8.64
N LEU A 164 4.32 11.90 8.76
CA LEU A 164 3.23 11.06 8.26
C LEU A 164 1.91 11.36 8.97
N THR A 165 1.93 11.58 10.27
CA THR A 165 0.74 11.95 11.04
C THR A 165 0.15 13.28 10.59
N LYS A 166 1.00 14.28 10.33
CA LYS A 166 0.58 15.57 9.80
C LYS A 166 -0.04 15.44 8.41
N GLU A 167 0.61 14.71 7.50
CA GLU A 167 0.10 14.47 6.14
C GLU A 167 -1.26 13.74 6.15
N VAL A 168 -1.43 12.73 7.01
CA VAL A 168 -2.72 12.03 7.20
C VAL A 168 -3.80 12.99 7.69
N LYS A 169 -3.49 13.79 8.70
CA LYS A 169 -4.45 14.76 9.29
C LYS A 169 -4.87 15.83 8.28
N GLU A 170 -3.92 16.38 7.53
CA GLU A 170 -4.21 17.34 6.46
C GLU A 170 -5.11 16.72 5.39
N LYS A 171 -4.79 15.51 4.98
CA LYS A 171 -5.58 14.78 3.99
C LYS A 171 -6.99 14.51 4.49
N TYR A 172 -7.13 14.00 5.71
CA TYR A 172 -8.44 13.76 6.32
C TYR A 172 -9.29 15.02 6.35
N ASN A 173 -8.73 16.14 6.79
CA ASN A 173 -9.41 17.43 6.80
C ASN A 173 -9.83 17.90 5.40
N SER A 174 -9.02 17.62 4.38
CA SER A 174 -9.36 17.95 3.00
C SER A 174 -10.51 17.12 2.43
N LEU A 175 -10.62 15.86 2.86
CA LEU A 175 -11.68 14.94 2.44
C LEU A 175 -13.00 15.27 3.14
N SER A 176 -12.98 15.59 4.44
CA SER A 176 -14.18 15.95 5.19
C SER A 176 -14.84 17.22 4.65
N LYS A 177 -14.06 18.20 4.20
CA LYS A 177 -14.59 19.42 3.56
C LYS A 177 -15.28 19.13 2.22
N LYS A 178 -14.81 18.16 1.45
CA LYS A 178 -15.41 17.76 0.18
C LYS A 178 -16.69 16.92 0.35
N ALA A 179 -16.87 16.29 1.48
CA ALA A 179 -18.07 15.48 1.77
C ALA A 179 -19.24 16.32 2.28
N THR A 180 -19.01 17.59 2.65
CA THR A 180 -20.02 18.54 3.15
C THR A 180 -20.51 19.52 2.09
N THR A 181 -19.98 19.43 0.86
CA THR A 181 -20.38 20.20 -0.31
C THR A 181 -21.07 19.31 -1.33
#